data_35004e5100e1a9770a21fafdb61b110f
#
_entry.id   35004e5100e1a9770a21fafdb61b110f
#
_cell.length_a   1.000
_cell.length_b   1.000
_cell.length_c   1.000
_cell.angle_alpha   90.00
_cell.angle_beta   90.00
_cell.angle_gamma   90.00
#
_symmetry.space_group_name_H-M   'P 1'
#
loop_
_entity.id
_entity.type
_entity.pdbx_description
1 polymer ?
#
loop_
_entity_poly.entity_id
_entity_poly.type
_entity_poly.pdbx_seq_one_letter_code
_entity_poly.pdbx_strand_id
1 'polypeptide(L)'
;MSFIRNIKGVIFDIDGVLLDSLEIWTDLGARYLVSIGKEPEQGLADILFSMSMEQGAAYLKERYCVPETTEEIYGGLQDMLRDYYFYEVKAKPGAQQLLSAVSDAGISITAATSSPRELIERALERNGLIRYIDRIFTNSEIGKSKHFPDIYNAAAAHMGTEPEETLVFEDSLYALKTAAAAGYRTAGVAERNGEPDQDGLRRASDIYIEELTAAAELFSQRNSP
;
A
#
# COMPACT_ATOMS: atom_id res chain seq x y z
N MET A 1 22.68 -13.12 -4.79
CA MET A 1 22.23 -14.28 -4.01
C MET A 1 22.51 -14.18 -2.49
N SER A 2 23.42 -13.32 -1.98
CA SER A 2 23.64 -13.21 -0.52
C SER A 2 22.58 -12.35 0.21
N PHE A 3 21.86 -11.47 -0.51
CA PHE A 3 20.96 -10.47 0.05
C PHE A 3 19.82 -11.08 0.90
N ILE A 4 19.13 -12.10 0.38
CA ILE A 4 17.94 -12.72 1.04
C ILE A 4 18.32 -13.75 2.12
N ARG A 5 19.57 -14.23 2.15
CA ARG A 5 19.96 -15.34 3.05
C ARG A 5 19.77 -15.04 4.54
N ASN A 6 19.94 -13.81 4.96
CA ASN A 6 19.84 -13.40 6.36
C ASN A 6 18.47 -12.83 6.75
N ILE A 7 17.53 -12.73 5.81
CA ILE A 7 16.19 -12.19 6.07
C ILE A 7 15.38 -13.20 6.86
N LYS A 8 14.84 -12.80 8.00
CA LYS A 8 13.99 -13.60 8.90
C LYS A 8 12.56 -13.08 8.97
N GLY A 9 12.36 -11.79 8.65
CA GLY A 9 11.05 -11.15 8.61
C GLY A 9 10.87 -10.31 7.36
N VAL A 10 9.63 -10.22 6.88
CA VAL A 10 9.26 -9.34 5.78
C VAL A 10 8.06 -8.49 6.20
N ILE A 11 8.17 -7.19 5.95
CA ILE A 11 7.09 -6.23 6.15
C ILE A 11 6.64 -5.75 4.77
N PHE A 12 5.37 -5.96 4.44
CA PHE A 12 4.81 -5.44 3.20
C PHE A 12 3.98 -4.20 3.47
N ASP A 13 4.18 -3.14 2.69
CA ASP A 13 3.09 -2.20 2.47
C ASP A 13 1.98 -2.90 1.67
N ILE A 14 0.79 -2.33 1.66
CA ILE A 14 -0.39 -2.95 1.06
C ILE A 14 -0.77 -2.26 -0.25
N ASP A 15 -1.05 -0.96 -0.18
CA ASP A 15 -1.54 -0.18 -1.32
C ASP A 15 -0.39 0.10 -2.29
N GLY A 16 -0.51 -0.31 -3.55
CA GLY A 16 0.58 -0.22 -4.53
C GLY A 16 1.65 -1.31 -4.40
N VAL A 17 1.64 -2.12 -3.33
CA VAL A 17 2.58 -3.25 -3.15
C VAL A 17 1.89 -4.60 -3.29
N LEU A 18 0.90 -4.92 -2.46
CA LEU A 18 0.15 -6.17 -2.53
C LEU A 18 -1.19 -6.03 -3.25
N LEU A 19 -1.82 -4.85 -3.15
CA LEU A 19 -3.07 -4.50 -3.82
C LEU A 19 -2.82 -3.47 -4.93
N ASP A 20 -3.52 -3.65 -6.05
CA ASP A 20 -3.57 -2.70 -7.17
C ASP A 20 -4.65 -1.65 -6.88
N SER A 21 -4.39 -0.82 -5.87
CA SER A 21 -5.39 0.05 -5.25
C SER A 21 -5.19 1.55 -5.51
N LEU A 22 -4.05 1.97 -6.05
CA LEU A 22 -3.73 3.40 -6.11
C LEU A 22 -4.60 4.19 -7.09
N GLU A 23 -5.15 3.54 -8.11
CA GLU A 23 -6.02 4.19 -9.08
C GLU A 23 -7.24 4.85 -8.42
N ILE A 24 -7.84 4.23 -7.38
CA ILE A 24 -9.03 4.77 -6.72
C ILE A 24 -8.78 6.17 -6.14
N TRP A 25 -7.57 6.46 -5.66
CA TRP A 25 -7.25 7.74 -5.05
C TRP A 25 -7.21 8.90 -6.05
N THR A 26 -6.97 8.60 -7.32
CA THR A 26 -7.02 9.58 -8.42
C THR A 26 -8.41 9.65 -9.06
N ASP A 27 -9.21 8.58 -8.97
CA ASP A 27 -10.46 8.42 -9.70
C ASP A 27 -11.73 8.59 -8.82
N LEU A 28 -11.57 8.59 -7.50
CA LEU A 28 -12.69 8.60 -6.54
C LEU A 28 -13.67 9.75 -6.76
N GLY A 29 -13.17 10.97 -6.97
CA GLY A 29 -14.02 12.15 -7.21
C GLY A 29 -14.79 12.06 -8.53
N ALA A 30 -14.15 11.55 -9.58
CA ALA A 30 -14.79 11.33 -10.88
C ALA A 30 -15.87 10.24 -10.79
N ARG A 31 -15.60 9.13 -10.13
CA ARG A 31 -16.57 8.05 -9.88
C ARG A 31 -17.79 8.57 -9.10
N TYR A 32 -17.57 9.40 -8.08
CA TYR A 32 -18.65 9.99 -7.31
C TYR A 32 -19.53 10.87 -8.20
N LEU A 33 -18.94 11.78 -9.00
CA LEU A 33 -19.73 12.63 -9.93
C LEU A 33 -20.55 11.81 -10.92
N VAL A 34 -19.94 10.78 -11.53
CA VAL A 34 -20.65 9.89 -12.46
C VAL A 34 -21.83 9.19 -11.76
N SER A 35 -21.67 8.75 -10.52
CA SER A 35 -22.73 8.06 -9.77
C SER A 35 -23.95 8.93 -9.50
N ILE A 36 -23.77 10.27 -9.45
CA ILE A 36 -24.85 11.25 -9.28
C ILE A 36 -25.25 11.92 -10.61
N GLY A 37 -24.82 11.34 -11.76
CA GLY A 37 -25.20 11.83 -13.09
C GLY A 37 -24.52 13.13 -13.53
N LYS A 38 -23.37 13.45 -12.95
CA LYS A 38 -22.52 14.60 -13.34
C LYS A 38 -21.36 14.12 -14.18
N GLU A 39 -20.91 14.96 -15.12
CA GLU A 39 -19.74 14.70 -15.94
C GLU A 39 -18.49 15.35 -15.32
N PRO A 40 -17.44 14.58 -14.97
CA PRO A 40 -16.22 15.13 -14.41
C PRO A 40 -15.44 15.90 -15.47
N GLU A 41 -14.87 17.03 -15.11
CA GLU A 41 -14.00 17.82 -16.00
C GLU A 41 -12.64 17.13 -16.20
N GLN A 42 -12.03 17.40 -17.34
CA GLN A 42 -10.67 16.91 -17.61
C GLN A 42 -9.69 17.51 -16.58
N GLY A 43 -8.81 16.67 -16.02
CA GLY A 43 -7.84 17.09 -15.00
C GLY A 43 -8.38 17.18 -13.58
N LEU A 44 -9.62 16.71 -13.32
CA LEU A 44 -10.19 16.70 -11.96
C LEU A 44 -9.29 15.98 -10.95
N ALA A 45 -8.65 14.89 -11.36
CA ALA A 45 -7.72 14.14 -10.51
C ALA A 45 -6.57 15.03 -10.00
N ASP A 46 -5.96 15.81 -10.89
CA ASP A 46 -4.85 16.71 -10.53
C ASP A 46 -5.30 17.81 -9.57
N ILE A 47 -6.54 18.31 -9.74
CA ILE A 47 -7.13 19.32 -8.86
C ILE A 47 -7.33 18.75 -7.45
N LEU A 48 -7.89 17.54 -7.36
CA LEU A 48 -8.19 16.91 -6.07
C LEU A 48 -6.96 16.35 -5.37
N PHE A 49 -5.88 16.05 -6.10
CA PHE A 49 -4.68 15.37 -5.58
C PHE A 49 -4.05 16.05 -4.35
N SER A 50 -4.09 17.39 -4.28
CA SER A 50 -3.51 18.16 -3.18
C SER A 50 -4.50 18.46 -2.04
N MET A 51 -5.75 18.00 -2.16
CA MET A 51 -6.83 18.29 -1.22
C MET A 51 -7.01 17.14 -0.22
N SER A 52 -7.41 17.45 1.02
CA SER A 52 -8.00 16.43 1.88
C SER A 52 -9.35 15.98 1.30
N MET A 53 -9.86 14.84 1.74
CA MET A 53 -11.16 14.34 1.26
C MET A 53 -12.30 15.33 1.59
N GLU A 54 -12.24 16.02 2.74
CA GLU A 54 -13.19 17.08 3.12
C GLU A 54 -13.09 18.28 2.18
N GLN A 55 -11.87 18.70 1.84
CA GLN A 55 -11.65 19.80 0.88
C GLN A 55 -12.12 19.39 -0.51
N GLY A 56 -11.87 18.15 -0.92
CA GLY A 56 -12.36 17.59 -2.17
C GLY A 56 -13.89 17.58 -2.22
N ALA A 57 -14.57 17.15 -1.16
CA ALA A 57 -16.04 17.18 -1.06
C ALA A 57 -16.60 18.60 -1.19
N ALA A 58 -15.97 19.58 -0.53
CA ALA A 58 -16.36 20.99 -0.65
C ALA A 58 -16.15 21.51 -2.07
N TYR A 59 -15.02 21.19 -2.71
CA TYR A 59 -14.73 21.54 -4.10
C TYR A 59 -15.78 20.95 -5.05
N LEU A 60 -16.09 19.65 -4.93
CA LEU A 60 -17.09 18.98 -5.78
C LEU A 60 -18.47 19.65 -5.63
N LYS A 61 -18.87 19.99 -4.40
CA LYS A 61 -20.13 20.69 -4.13
C LYS A 61 -20.21 22.01 -4.89
N GLU A 62 -19.23 22.86 -4.73
CA GLU A 62 -19.21 24.21 -5.31
C GLU A 62 -19.07 24.14 -6.84
N ARG A 63 -18.11 23.37 -7.32
CA ARG A 63 -17.74 23.32 -8.76
C ARG A 63 -18.85 22.72 -9.62
N TYR A 64 -19.54 21.70 -9.12
CA TYR A 64 -20.56 20.97 -9.88
C TYR A 64 -22.00 21.29 -9.42
N CYS A 65 -22.17 22.25 -8.53
CA CYS A 65 -23.47 22.62 -7.96
C CYS A 65 -24.23 21.39 -7.46
N VAL A 66 -23.53 20.55 -6.67
CA VAL A 66 -24.11 19.33 -6.06
C VAL A 66 -25.06 19.76 -4.95
N PRO A 67 -26.35 19.32 -4.95
CA PRO A 67 -27.34 19.75 -3.97
C PRO A 67 -27.07 19.23 -2.54
N GLU A 68 -26.40 18.10 -2.41
CA GLU A 68 -26.02 17.47 -1.13
C GLU A 68 -25.11 18.40 -0.31
N THR A 69 -25.12 18.23 1.01
CA THR A 69 -24.19 18.92 1.91
C THR A 69 -22.76 18.39 1.72
N THR A 70 -21.77 19.14 2.15
CA THR A 70 -20.35 18.68 2.10
C THR A 70 -20.16 17.38 2.88
N GLU A 71 -20.85 17.24 4.02
CA GLU A 71 -20.83 16.04 4.85
C GLU A 71 -21.42 14.81 4.14
N GLU A 72 -22.53 15.01 3.40
CA GLU A 72 -23.15 13.93 2.60
C GLU A 72 -22.26 13.51 1.44
N ILE A 73 -21.61 14.47 0.75
CA ILE A 73 -20.65 14.18 -0.31
C ILE A 73 -19.44 13.43 0.26
N TYR A 74 -18.90 13.89 1.39
CA TYR A 74 -17.80 13.22 2.08
C TYR A 74 -18.16 11.78 2.46
N GLY A 75 -19.34 11.57 3.04
CA GLY A 75 -19.86 10.24 3.35
C GLY A 75 -19.99 9.37 2.11
N GLY A 76 -20.49 9.90 1.01
CA GLY A 76 -20.59 9.19 -0.28
C GLY A 76 -19.23 8.79 -0.86
N LEU A 77 -18.21 9.65 -0.74
CA LEU A 77 -16.83 9.31 -1.12
C LEU A 77 -16.25 8.19 -0.24
N GLN A 78 -16.48 8.25 1.07
CA GLN A 78 -16.05 7.19 2.00
C GLN A 78 -16.75 5.86 1.71
N ASP A 79 -18.06 5.86 1.45
CA ASP A 79 -18.81 4.66 1.10
C ASP A 79 -18.29 4.06 -0.22
N MET A 80 -18.03 4.90 -1.22
CA MET A 80 -17.48 4.45 -2.50
C MET A 80 -16.07 3.86 -2.34
N LEU A 81 -15.22 4.49 -1.54
CA LEU A 81 -13.89 3.95 -1.21
C LEU A 81 -14.00 2.61 -0.50
N ARG A 82 -14.89 2.50 0.49
CA ARG A 82 -15.17 1.23 1.19
C ARG A 82 -15.61 0.15 0.22
N ASP A 83 -16.57 0.44 -0.66
CA ASP A 83 -17.11 -0.51 -1.62
C ASP A 83 -16.03 -0.97 -2.62
N TYR A 84 -15.15 -0.08 -3.04
CA TYR A 84 -14.00 -0.43 -3.86
C TYR A 84 -13.09 -1.47 -3.18
N TYR A 85 -12.69 -1.25 -1.93
CA TYR A 85 -11.86 -2.23 -1.20
C TYR A 85 -12.61 -3.51 -0.90
N PHE A 86 -13.90 -3.43 -0.60
CA PHE A 86 -14.70 -4.60 -0.24
C PHE A 86 -15.01 -5.49 -1.42
N TYR A 87 -15.20 -4.92 -2.62
CA TYR A 87 -15.77 -5.65 -3.75
C TYR A 87 -14.94 -5.63 -5.03
N GLU A 88 -14.10 -4.62 -5.26
CA GLU A 88 -13.44 -4.40 -6.56
C GLU A 88 -11.94 -4.65 -6.55
N VAL A 89 -11.19 -4.01 -5.63
CA VAL A 89 -9.71 -4.00 -5.64
C VAL A 89 -9.12 -5.40 -5.78
N LYS A 90 -8.13 -5.55 -6.65
CA LYS A 90 -7.46 -6.84 -6.91
C LYS A 90 -6.07 -6.86 -6.29
N ALA A 91 -5.60 -8.07 -6.01
CA ALA A 91 -4.18 -8.27 -5.72
C ALA A 91 -3.33 -7.89 -6.94
N LYS A 92 -2.16 -7.30 -6.70
CA LYS A 92 -1.18 -7.08 -7.77
C LYS A 92 -0.74 -8.43 -8.36
N PRO A 93 -0.45 -8.49 -9.67
CA PRO A 93 0.09 -9.68 -10.29
C PRO A 93 1.33 -10.18 -9.53
N GLY A 94 1.35 -11.45 -9.16
CA GLY A 94 2.46 -12.06 -8.42
C GLY A 94 2.41 -11.91 -6.89
N ALA A 95 1.49 -11.11 -6.32
CA ALA A 95 1.42 -10.90 -4.86
C ALA A 95 1.21 -12.22 -4.08
N GLN A 96 0.28 -13.06 -4.51
CA GLN A 96 0.06 -14.36 -3.86
C GLN A 96 1.27 -15.28 -4.00
N GLN A 97 1.93 -15.29 -5.17
CA GLN A 97 3.13 -16.10 -5.39
C GLN A 97 4.28 -15.66 -4.49
N LEU A 98 4.48 -14.33 -4.35
CA LEU A 98 5.50 -13.78 -3.48
C LEU A 98 5.24 -14.14 -2.01
N LEU A 99 4.02 -13.91 -1.52
CA LEU A 99 3.67 -14.25 -0.13
C LEU A 99 3.83 -15.74 0.15
N SER A 100 3.43 -16.62 -0.79
CA SER A 100 3.65 -18.06 -0.66
C SER A 100 5.14 -18.41 -0.59
N ALA A 101 5.95 -17.86 -1.50
CA ALA A 101 7.40 -18.12 -1.52
C ALA A 101 8.12 -17.67 -0.24
N VAL A 102 7.73 -16.52 0.31
CA VAL A 102 8.24 -16.01 1.60
C VAL A 102 7.84 -16.95 2.75
N SER A 103 6.57 -17.35 2.79
CA SER A 103 6.04 -18.28 3.80
C SER A 103 6.69 -19.66 3.71
N ASP A 104 6.85 -20.21 2.51
CA ASP A 104 7.49 -21.52 2.27
C ASP A 104 8.99 -21.49 2.64
N ALA A 105 9.61 -20.31 2.61
CA ALA A 105 10.97 -20.11 3.10
C ALA A 105 11.06 -20.03 4.64
N GLY A 106 9.94 -20.15 5.37
CA GLY A 106 9.88 -20.08 6.82
C GLY A 106 10.14 -18.68 7.38
N ILE A 107 9.83 -17.62 6.62
CA ILE A 107 10.03 -16.23 6.97
C ILE A 107 8.70 -15.66 7.46
N SER A 108 8.70 -14.97 8.62
CA SER A 108 7.52 -14.29 9.16
C SER A 108 7.11 -13.11 8.28
N ILE A 109 5.80 -12.94 8.11
CA ILE A 109 5.23 -11.90 7.26
C ILE A 109 4.30 -11.01 8.06
N THR A 110 4.54 -9.70 8.03
CA THR A 110 3.63 -8.69 8.55
C THR A 110 3.31 -7.65 7.48
N ALA A 111 2.27 -6.86 7.73
CA ALA A 111 1.92 -5.74 6.86
C ALA A 111 1.95 -4.42 7.65
N ALA A 112 2.36 -3.34 6.98
CA ALA A 112 2.40 -1.99 7.51
C ALA A 112 1.73 -1.03 6.52
N THR A 113 0.58 -0.44 6.87
CA THR A 113 -0.22 0.38 5.95
C THR A 113 -0.66 1.71 6.56
N SER A 114 -0.89 2.70 5.71
CA SER A 114 -1.54 3.96 6.07
C SER A 114 -3.07 3.89 6.01
N SER A 115 -3.60 2.89 5.34
CA SER A 115 -5.04 2.72 5.12
C SER A 115 -5.76 2.18 6.36
N PRO A 116 -7.07 2.44 6.50
CA PRO A 116 -7.89 1.88 7.58
C PRO A 116 -7.89 0.35 7.58
N ARG A 117 -7.74 -0.24 8.76
CA ARG A 117 -7.68 -1.70 8.97
C ARG A 117 -8.81 -2.44 8.29
N GLU A 118 -10.05 -2.00 8.49
CA GLU A 118 -11.25 -2.66 7.98
C GLU A 118 -11.22 -2.83 6.45
N LEU A 119 -10.79 -1.79 5.73
CA LEU A 119 -10.69 -1.82 4.28
C LEU A 119 -9.66 -2.85 3.82
N ILE A 120 -8.49 -2.82 4.45
CA ILE A 120 -7.35 -3.68 4.10
C ILE A 120 -7.64 -5.15 4.43
N GLU A 121 -8.14 -5.46 5.62
CA GLU A 121 -8.47 -6.83 6.02
C GLU A 121 -9.47 -7.45 5.04
N ARG A 122 -10.54 -6.73 4.72
CA ARG A 122 -11.55 -7.21 3.78
C ARG A 122 -11.00 -7.45 2.37
N ALA A 123 -10.17 -6.53 1.88
CA ALA A 123 -9.53 -6.67 0.58
C ALA A 123 -8.56 -7.86 0.53
N LEU A 124 -7.73 -8.01 1.56
CA LEU A 124 -6.78 -9.13 1.67
C LEU A 124 -7.48 -10.49 1.81
N GLU A 125 -8.57 -10.55 2.60
CA GLU A 125 -9.41 -11.76 2.72
C GLU A 125 -9.98 -12.18 1.36
N ARG A 126 -10.63 -11.25 0.66
CA ARG A 126 -11.26 -11.50 -0.64
C ARG A 126 -10.26 -11.94 -1.70
N ASN A 127 -9.04 -11.41 -1.67
CA ASN A 127 -7.95 -11.78 -2.56
C ASN A 127 -7.14 -13.01 -2.08
N GLY A 128 -7.50 -13.62 -0.94
CA GLY A 128 -6.85 -14.81 -0.39
C GLY A 128 -5.42 -14.57 0.11
N LEU A 129 -5.05 -13.32 0.39
CA LEU A 129 -3.71 -12.94 0.84
C LEU A 129 -3.56 -12.94 2.36
N ILE A 130 -4.64 -12.68 3.10
CA ILE A 130 -4.64 -12.52 4.57
C ILE A 130 -4.01 -13.72 5.30
N ARG A 131 -4.16 -14.92 4.77
CA ARG A 131 -3.67 -16.18 5.37
C ARG A 131 -2.14 -16.28 5.48
N TYR A 132 -1.41 -15.43 4.77
CA TYR A 132 0.06 -15.39 4.80
C TYR A 132 0.59 -14.35 5.78
N ILE A 133 -0.26 -13.43 6.26
CA ILE A 133 0.13 -12.26 7.05
C ILE A 133 -0.17 -12.52 8.52
N ASP A 134 0.87 -12.58 9.34
CA ASP A 134 0.74 -12.84 10.79
C ASP A 134 0.01 -11.70 11.51
N ARG A 135 0.31 -10.45 11.11
CA ARG A 135 -0.32 -9.25 11.67
C ARG A 135 -0.24 -8.06 10.73
N ILE A 136 -1.29 -7.25 10.73
CA ILE A 136 -1.35 -5.95 10.07
C ILE A 136 -1.09 -4.86 11.12
N PHE A 137 -0.30 -3.87 10.78
CA PHE A 137 -0.08 -2.65 11.54
C PHE A 137 -0.57 -1.46 10.74
N THR A 138 -1.30 -0.54 11.36
CA THR A 138 -1.80 0.67 10.70
C THR A 138 -1.24 1.93 11.34
N ASN A 139 -1.08 2.99 10.55
CA ASN A 139 -0.62 4.29 11.07
C ASN A 139 -1.53 4.82 12.18
N SER A 140 -2.84 4.58 12.09
CA SER A 140 -3.82 5.03 13.10
C SER A 140 -3.64 4.33 14.44
N GLU A 141 -3.29 3.03 14.46
CA GLU A 141 -3.02 2.28 15.68
C GLU A 141 -1.68 2.64 16.31
N ILE A 142 -0.68 2.91 15.48
CA ILE A 142 0.64 3.35 15.94
C ILE A 142 0.63 4.81 16.40
N GLY A 143 -0.32 5.63 15.87
CA GLY A 143 -0.40 7.07 16.15
C GLY A 143 0.65 7.91 15.44
N LYS A 144 1.36 7.34 14.47
CA LYS A 144 2.38 8.01 13.65
C LYS A 144 2.33 7.55 12.20
N SER A 145 2.65 8.46 11.29
CA SER A 145 2.77 8.15 9.87
C SER A 145 4.12 7.48 9.54
N LYS A 146 4.26 6.94 8.34
CA LYS A 146 5.49 6.31 7.81
C LYS A 146 6.66 7.31 7.59
N HIS A 147 6.50 8.59 7.94
CA HIS A 147 7.62 9.52 8.11
C HIS A 147 8.47 9.17 9.35
N PHE A 148 7.96 8.31 10.23
CA PHE A 148 8.64 7.79 11.42
C PHE A 148 8.72 6.26 11.33
N PRO A 149 9.78 5.63 11.86
CA PRO A 149 9.99 4.18 11.72
C PRO A 149 9.12 3.33 12.66
N ASP A 150 8.27 3.95 13.48
CA ASP A 150 7.54 3.29 14.57
C ASP A 150 6.70 2.11 14.10
N ILE A 151 6.07 2.20 12.92
CA ILE A 151 5.26 1.11 12.37
C ILE A 151 6.13 -0.09 11.97
N TYR A 152 7.30 0.16 11.37
CA TYR A 152 8.25 -0.91 11.02
C TYR A 152 8.87 -1.54 12.27
N ASN A 153 9.20 -0.71 13.28
CA ASN A 153 9.73 -1.19 14.56
C ASN A 153 8.70 -2.08 15.28
N ALA A 154 7.42 -1.70 15.28
CA ALA A 154 6.35 -2.52 15.87
C ALA A 154 6.18 -3.85 15.12
N ALA A 155 6.26 -3.82 13.80
CA ALA A 155 6.16 -5.02 12.95
C ALA A 155 7.35 -5.97 13.16
N ALA A 156 8.59 -5.47 13.16
CA ALA A 156 9.79 -6.25 13.41
C ALA A 156 9.81 -6.84 14.84
N ALA A 157 9.44 -6.04 15.84
CA ALA A 157 9.32 -6.52 17.22
C ALA A 157 8.28 -7.65 17.37
N HIS A 158 7.17 -7.58 16.63
CA HIS A 158 6.17 -8.68 16.61
C HIS A 158 6.76 -9.97 16.03
N MET A 159 7.57 -9.88 14.98
CA MET A 159 8.24 -11.01 14.35
C MET A 159 9.48 -11.51 15.14
N GLY A 160 9.95 -10.74 16.13
CA GLY A 160 11.18 -11.03 16.86
C GLY A 160 12.43 -10.93 15.99
N THR A 161 12.47 -10.00 15.04
CA THR A 161 13.57 -9.79 14.10
C THR A 161 14.23 -8.44 14.30
N GLU A 162 15.54 -8.36 14.01
CA GLU A 162 16.27 -7.10 13.98
C GLU A 162 16.09 -6.38 12.64
N PRO A 163 16.31 -5.06 12.57
CA PRO A 163 16.16 -4.30 11.32
C PRO A 163 16.96 -4.89 10.15
N GLU A 164 18.23 -5.29 10.36
CA GLU A 164 19.09 -5.85 9.31
C GLU A 164 18.63 -7.22 8.81
N GLU A 165 17.79 -7.91 9.58
CA GLU A 165 17.19 -9.21 9.26
C GLU A 165 15.77 -9.08 8.70
N THR A 166 15.26 -7.85 8.57
CA THR A 166 13.90 -7.55 8.13
C THR A 166 13.92 -6.80 6.81
N LEU A 167 13.17 -7.29 5.82
CA LEU A 167 13.03 -6.66 4.51
C LEU A 167 11.68 -5.96 4.41
N VAL A 168 11.69 -4.68 4.08
CA VAL A 168 10.50 -3.84 3.90
C VAL A 168 10.23 -3.64 2.42
N PHE A 169 9.04 -4.03 1.95
CA PHE A 169 8.54 -3.74 0.61
C PHE A 169 7.70 -2.47 0.63
N GLU A 170 8.07 -1.49 -0.18
CA GLU A 170 7.44 -0.17 -0.26
C GLU A 170 7.43 0.35 -1.70
N ASP A 171 6.34 1.02 -2.08
CA ASP A 171 6.23 1.74 -3.35
C ASP A 171 6.53 3.25 -3.20
N SER A 172 6.56 3.76 -1.97
CA SER A 172 6.66 5.17 -1.63
C SER A 172 8.08 5.54 -1.20
N LEU A 173 8.71 6.50 -1.89
CA LEU A 173 10.11 6.90 -1.67
C LEU A 173 10.36 7.40 -0.24
N TYR A 174 9.45 8.21 0.32
CA TYR A 174 9.63 8.73 1.68
C TYR A 174 9.59 7.64 2.74
N ALA A 175 8.65 6.69 2.58
CA ALA A 175 8.47 5.58 3.50
C ALA A 175 9.63 4.59 3.42
N LEU A 176 10.09 4.27 2.20
CA LEU A 176 11.27 3.45 1.96
C LEU A 176 12.53 4.09 2.57
N LYS A 177 12.75 5.40 2.40
CA LYS A 177 13.87 6.12 3.04
C LYS A 177 13.80 6.09 4.57
N THR A 178 12.59 6.17 5.14
CA THR A 178 12.39 6.05 6.58
C THR A 178 12.80 4.67 7.08
N ALA A 179 12.39 3.61 6.40
CA ALA A 179 12.79 2.24 6.73
C ALA A 179 14.30 2.06 6.61
N ALA A 180 14.91 2.49 5.50
CA ALA A 180 16.35 2.42 5.28
C ALA A 180 17.15 3.16 6.37
N ALA A 181 16.70 4.38 6.74
CA ALA A 181 17.35 5.17 7.80
C ALA A 181 17.26 4.51 9.18
N ALA A 182 16.25 3.67 9.41
CA ALA A 182 16.10 2.88 10.64
C ALA A 182 16.87 1.54 10.61
N GLY A 183 17.63 1.26 9.54
CA GLY A 183 18.48 0.07 9.42
C GLY A 183 17.81 -1.14 8.74
N TYR A 184 16.57 -1.00 8.29
CA TYR A 184 15.87 -2.07 7.57
C TYR A 184 16.46 -2.29 6.18
N ARG A 185 16.41 -3.54 5.73
CA ARG A 185 16.63 -3.86 4.33
C ARG A 185 15.40 -3.43 3.52
N THR A 186 15.61 -2.96 2.30
CA THR A 186 14.53 -2.34 1.53
C THR A 186 14.37 -2.91 0.13
N ALA A 187 13.11 -3.10 -0.25
CA ALA A 187 12.67 -3.47 -1.59
C ALA A 187 11.73 -2.39 -2.11
N GLY A 188 12.19 -1.56 -3.04
CA GLY A 188 11.34 -0.60 -3.74
C GLY A 188 10.49 -1.31 -4.79
N VAL A 189 9.19 -1.12 -4.77
CA VAL A 189 8.25 -1.76 -5.71
C VAL A 189 7.77 -0.77 -6.75
N ALA A 190 7.90 -1.12 -8.02
CA ALA A 190 7.41 -0.31 -9.13
C ALA A 190 5.89 -0.16 -9.07
N GLU A 191 5.42 1.09 -9.17
CA GLU A 191 4.00 1.40 -9.21
C GLU A 191 3.74 2.59 -10.16
N ARG A 192 2.80 2.42 -11.09
CA ARG A 192 2.54 3.41 -12.14
C ARG A 192 1.78 4.64 -11.64
N ASN A 193 0.87 4.41 -10.68
CA ASN A 193 -0.02 5.45 -10.13
C ASN A 193 0.43 5.95 -8.75
N GLY A 194 1.66 5.56 -8.33
CA GLY A 194 2.20 5.87 -7.01
C GLY A 194 3.30 6.93 -7.05
N GLU A 195 4.50 6.55 -6.61
CA GLU A 195 5.66 7.43 -6.50
C GLU A 195 6.09 8.02 -7.86
N PRO A 196 6.06 9.34 -8.04
CA PRO A 196 6.47 9.95 -9.30
C PRO A 196 7.99 9.86 -9.56
N ASP A 197 8.82 9.83 -8.49
CA ASP A 197 10.28 9.65 -8.60
C ASP A 197 10.66 8.17 -8.50
N GLN A 198 10.27 7.39 -9.50
CA GLN A 198 10.62 5.97 -9.59
C GLN A 198 12.15 5.74 -9.63
N ASP A 199 12.90 6.64 -10.25
CA ASP A 199 14.36 6.59 -10.24
C ASP A 199 14.93 6.85 -8.85
N GLY A 200 14.34 7.75 -8.08
CA GLY A 200 14.67 7.99 -6.68
C GLY A 200 14.39 6.76 -5.81
N LEU A 201 13.23 6.14 -6.00
CA LEU A 201 12.85 4.90 -5.32
C LEU A 201 13.84 3.77 -5.62
N ARG A 202 14.19 3.58 -6.90
CA ARG A 202 15.19 2.60 -7.35
C ARG A 202 16.56 2.84 -6.71
N ARG A 203 17.03 4.09 -6.67
CA ARG A 203 18.35 4.42 -6.07
C ARG A 203 18.38 4.27 -4.54
N ALA A 204 17.25 4.48 -3.89
CA ALA A 204 17.14 4.43 -2.42
C ALA A 204 16.91 3.03 -1.88
N SER A 205 16.51 2.05 -2.72
CA SER A 205 16.25 0.67 -2.31
C SER A 205 17.51 -0.20 -2.42
N ASP A 206 17.62 -1.20 -1.55
CA ASP A 206 18.64 -2.26 -1.67
C ASP A 206 18.36 -3.14 -2.90
N ILE A 207 17.08 -3.41 -3.17
CA ILE A 207 16.61 -4.04 -4.41
C ILE A 207 15.39 -3.28 -4.95
N TYR A 208 15.25 -3.27 -6.27
CA TYR A 208 14.09 -2.68 -6.93
C TYR A 208 13.32 -3.76 -7.68
N ILE A 209 12.03 -3.85 -7.44
CA ILE A 209 11.14 -4.89 -7.92
C ILE A 209 10.21 -4.28 -8.97
N GLU A 210 10.37 -4.68 -10.21
CA GLU A 210 9.46 -4.30 -11.29
C GLU A 210 8.22 -5.20 -11.33
N GLU A 211 8.41 -6.49 -11.01
CA GLU A 211 7.34 -7.48 -10.98
C GLU A 211 7.46 -8.36 -9.72
N LEU A 212 6.38 -8.54 -8.99
CA LEU A 212 6.37 -9.35 -7.76
C LEU A 212 6.67 -10.84 -8.02
N THR A 213 6.41 -11.33 -9.23
CA THR A 213 6.79 -12.68 -9.65
C THR A 213 8.30 -12.90 -9.61
N ALA A 214 9.07 -11.91 -10.07
CA ALA A 214 10.54 -11.96 -10.01
C ALA A 214 11.03 -11.92 -8.54
N ALA A 215 10.36 -11.16 -7.67
CA ALA A 215 10.66 -11.18 -6.24
C ALA A 215 10.40 -12.55 -5.61
N ALA A 216 9.32 -13.25 -5.99
CA ALA A 216 9.02 -14.60 -5.51
C ALA A 216 10.14 -15.60 -5.82
N GLU A 217 10.76 -15.50 -7.00
CA GLU A 217 11.88 -16.36 -7.39
C GLU A 217 13.09 -16.19 -6.47
N LEU A 218 13.35 -14.99 -5.94
CA LEU A 218 14.45 -14.76 -4.99
C LEU A 218 14.31 -15.59 -3.71
N PHE A 219 13.07 -15.73 -3.21
CA PHE A 219 12.80 -16.52 -1.99
C PHE A 219 12.77 -18.02 -2.28
N SER A 220 12.26 -18.44 -3.43
CA SER A 220 12.23 -19.85 -3.83
C SER A 220 13.64 -20.44 -3.96
N GLN A 221 14.63 -19.66 -4.41
CA GLN A 221 16.02 -20.09 -4.56
C GLN A 221 16.78 -20.20 -3.22
N ARG A 222 16.25 -19.62 -2.13
CA ARG A 222 16.87 -19.70 -0.79
C ARG A 222 16.95 -21.12 -0.27
N ASN A 223 15.97 -21.94 -0.59
CA ASN A 223 15.84 -23.33 -0.13
C ASN A 223 16.49 -24.35 -1.08
N SER A 224 17.09 -23.88 -2.19
CA SER A 224 17.82 -24.79 -3.09
C SER A 224 19.21 -25.09 -2.50
N PRO A 225 19.61 -26.37 -2.45
CA PRO A 225 20.84 -26.81 -1.83
C PRO A 225 22.11 -26.28 -2.53
#